data_8b383cb375fb80c125e851f5c6bfac3f
#
_entry.id   8b383cb375fb80c125e851f5c6bfac3f
#
_cell.length_a   1.000
_cell.length_b   1.000
_cell.length_c   1.000
_cell.angle_alpha   90.00
_cell.angle_beta   90.00
_cell.angle_gamma   90.00
#
_symmetry.space_group_name_H-M   'P 1'
#
loop_
_entity.id
_entity.type
_entity.pdbx_description
1 polymer ?
#
loop_
_entity_poly.entity_id
_entity_poly.type
_entity_poly.pdbx_seq_one_letter_code
_entity_poly.pdbx_strand_id
1 'polypeptide(L)'
;MSIINLQYKIDGFLKIYDPNTKEVFVDKKNAINYENMSDALANTLSDRGIGYIYYMAFGNGGASVDDTGIITYLPPNTTGQNASLYNQTYRKVVDDRSVFNDDPTRNKMTVLHTTGLTYTDILVQCLLDYGEPSGQAAFDNSTQMEGTRVFDEIGLLAYYGTDTNGQTITRLLTHVIFHPVQKSLNRQIQIDYTIRIQSLTNQLTI
;
A
#
# COMPACT_ATOMS: atom_id res chain seq x y z
N MET A 1 -39.31 16.68 -4.15
CA MET A 1 -38.17 16.60 -3.21
C MET A 1 -37.12 15.72 -3.88
N SER A 2 -36.08 16.33 -4.50
CA SER A 2 -35.03 15.57 -5.20
C SER A 2 -34.12 14.92 -4.16
N ILE A 3 -34.02 13.60 -4.21
CA ILE A 3 -33.08 12.85 -3.39
C ILE A 3 -31.71 13.00 -4.03
N ILE A 4 -30.83 13.83 -3.44
CA ILE A 4 -29.43 13.88 -3.82
C ILE A 4 -28.77 12.63 -3.24
N ASN A 5 -28.43 11.69 -4.12
CA ASN A 5 -27.70 10.50 -3.72
C ASN A 5 -26.19 10.83 -3.78
N LEU A 6 -25.60 11.17 -2.64
CA LEU A 6 -24.18 11.42 -2.50
C LEU A 6 -23.46 10.06 -2.32
N GLN A 7 -22.60 9.71 -3.24
CA GLN A 7 -21.77 8.52 -3.15
C GLN A 7 -20.30 8.92 -3.10
N TYR A 8 -19.52 8.22 -2.28
CA TYR A 8 -18.07 8.33 -2.29
C TYR A 8 -17.47 7.08 -2.94
N LYS A 9 -16.49 7.30 -3.78
CA LYS A 9 -15.68 6.25 -4.40
C LYS A 9 -14.25 6.38 -3.94
N ILE A 10 -13.62 5.25 -3.64
CA ILE A 10 -12.20 5.18 -3.33
C ILE A 10 -11.52 4.34 -4.40
N ASP A 11 -10.57 4.93 -5.08
CA ASP A 11 -9.68 4.27 -6.04
C ASP A 11 -8.24 4.32 -5.51
N GLY A 12 -7.43 3.37 -5.89
CA GLY A 12 -6.01 3.38 -5.59
C GLY A 12 -5.16 3.13 -6.83
N PHE A 13 -3.98 3.72 -6.83
CA PHE A 13 -3.02 3.63 -7.93
C PHE A 13 -1.63 3.41 -7.33
N LEU A 14 -0.92 2.44 -7.87
CA LEU A 14 0.44 2.10 -7.47
C LEU A 14 1.39 2.34 -8.63
N LYS A 15 2.47 3.08 -8.36
CA LYS A 15 3.60 3.22 -9.27
C LYS A 15 4.89 2.85 -8.54
N ILE A 16 5.65 1.92 -9.12
CA ILE A 16 6.96 1.49 -8.62
C ILE A 16 7.99 1.76 -9.71
N TYR A 17 9.06 2.47 -9.35
CA TYR A 17 10.07 2.88 -10.32
C TYR A 17 11.45 3.06 -9.68
N ASP A 18 12.48 3.03 -10.51
CA ASP A 18 13.83 3.42 -10.11
C ASP A 18 13.94 4.95 -10.10
N PRO A 19 14.22 5.60 -8.94
CA PRO A 19 14.27 7.06 -8.86
C PRO A 19 15.44 7.68 -9.66
N ASN A 20 16.50 6.89 -9.96
CA ASN A 20 17.68 7.36 -10.68
C ASN A 20 17.50 7.24 -12.21
N THR A 21 17.07 6.07 -12.69
CA THR A 21 16.90 5.79 -14.12
C THR A 21 15.54 6.20 -14.66
N LYS A 22 14.55 6.38 -13.77
CA LYS A 22 13.13 6.61 -14.09
C LYS A 22 12.44 5.41 -14.76
N GLU A 23 13.09 4.27 -14.80
CA GLU A 23 12.48 3.02 -15.26
C GLU A 23 11.28 2.66 -14.39
N VAL A 24 10.13 2.43 -15.01
CA VAL A 24 8.88 2.05 -14.32
C VAL A 24 8.75 0.53 -14.36
N PHE A 25 8.63 -0.09 -13.18
CA PHE A 25 8.43 -1.53 -13.02
C PHE A 25 6.97 -1.91 -12.92
N VAL A 26 6.18 -1.06 -12.23
CA VAL A 26 4.76 -1.28 -11.99
C VAL A 26 4.02 0.04 -12.12
N ASP A 27 2.90 0.01 -12.86
CA ASP A 27 1.91 1.09 -12.92
C ASP A 27 0.53 0.42 -12.99
N LYS A 28 -0.17 0.38 -11.86
CA LYS A 28 -1.35 -0.46 -11.71
C LYS A 28 -2.39 0.14 -10.75
N LYS A 29 -3.67 -0.16 -11.01
CA LYS A 29 -4.73 0.06 -10.01
C LYS A 29 -4.61 -0.97 -8.89
N ASN A 30 -4.97 -0.54 -7.68
CA ASN A 30 -5.02 -1.43 -6.53
C ASN A 30 -6.42 -1.97 -6.27
N ALA A 31 -6.49 -2.99 -5.41
CA ALA A 31 -7.72 -3.43 -4.79
C ALA A 31 -7.84 -2.87 -3.36
N ILE A 32 -9.03 -2.39 -3.01
CA ILE A 32 -9.36 -1.80 -1.70
C ILE A 32 -10.06 -2.85 -0.84
N ASN A 33 -9.64 -3.00 0.41
CA ASN A 33 -10.44 -3.66 1.43
C ASN A 33 -11.46 -2.65 1.95
N TYR A 34 -12.67 -2.69 1.42
CA TYR A 34 -13.71 -1.69 1.73
C TYR A 34 -14.18 -1.75 3.18
N GLU A 35 -14.18 -2.92 3.82
CA GLU A 35 -14.51 -3.05 5.24
C GLU A 35 -13.50 -2.30 6.11
N ASN A 36 -12.22 -2.61 5.97
CA ASN A 36 -11.17 -1.97 6.73
C ASN A 36 -11.01 -0.48 6.38
N MET A 37 -11.21 -0.12 5.11
CA MET A 37 -11.13 1.28 4.67
C MET A 37 -12.26 2.12 5.26
N SER A 38 -13.49 1.60 5.31
CA SER A 38 -14.63 2.32 5.89
C SER A 38 -14.46 2.53 7.40
N ASP A 39 -13.99 1.50 8.10
CA ASP A 39 -13.70 1.58 9.53
C ASP A 39 -12.54 2.55 9.82
N ALA A 40 -11.48 2.49 9.02
CA ALA A 40 -10.33 3.40 9.12
C ALA A 40 -10.74 4.87 8.94
N LEU A 41 -11.55 5.17 7.92
CA LEU A 41 -12.05 6.52 7.66
C LEU A 41 -12.93 7.02 8.83
N ALA A 42 -13.83 6.18 9.35
CA ALA A 42 -14.69 6.54 10.48
C ALA A 42 -13.86 6.88 11.72
N ASN A 43 -12.85 6.06 12.04
CA ASN A 43 -11.98 6.28 13.19
C ASN A 43 -11.10 7.54 13.02
N THR A 44 -10.58 7.77 11.82
CA THR A 44 -9.76 8.96 11.51
C THR A 44 -10.60 10.24 11.58
N LEU A 45 -11.79 10.26 10.98
CA LEU A 45 -12.69 11.43 11.00
C LEU A 45 -13.21 11.75 12.41
N SER A 46 -13.36 10.74 13.26
CA SER A 46 -13.79 10.92 14.66
C SER A 46 -12.63 11.14 15.64
N ASP A 47 -11.40 11.29 15.13
CA ASP A 47 -10.17 11.53 15.90
C ASP A 47 -9.96 10.52 17.04
N ARG A 48 -10.10 9.23 16.71
CA ARG A 48 -9.90 8.14 17.69
C ARG A 48 -8.44 7.76 17.88
N GLY A 49 -7.50 8.41 17.18
CA GLY A 49 -6.07 8.11 17.25
C GLY A 49 -5.68 6.77 16.60
N ILE A 50 -6.59 6.17 15.82
CA ILE A 50 -6.40 4.94 15.07
C ILE A 50 -6.99 5.09 13.66
N GLY A 51 -6.71 4.13 12.76
CA GLY A 51 -7.29 4.10 11.41
C GLY A 51 -6.45 4.84 10.37
N TYR A 52 -5.42 5.60 10.75
CA TYR A 52 -4.55 6.28 9.81
C TYR A 52 -3.51 5.32 9.18
N ILE A 53 -3.09 5.62 7.95
CA ILE A 53 -2.05 4.84 7.27
C ILE A 53 -0.75 4.97 8.05
N TYR A 54 -0.09 3.83 8.32
CA TYR A 54 1.13 3.81 9.13
C TYR A 54 2.28 3.09 8.44
N TYR A 55 2.02 1.91 7.86
CA TYR A 55 3.03 1.14 7.15
C TYR A 55 2.69 0.95 5.68
N MET A 56 3.74 0.86 4.88
CA MET A 56 3.71 0.17 3.59
C MET A 56 4.33 -1.20 3.79
N ALA A 57 3.58 -2.26 3.49
CA ALA A 57 3.99 -3.64 3.64
C ALA A 57 4.32 -4.26 2.28
N PHE A 58 5.32 -5.11 2.26
CA PHE A 58 5.87 -5.79 1.09
C PHE A 58 5.85 -7.29 1.32
N GLY A 59 5.60 -8.05 0.28
CA GLY A 59 5.57 -9.51 0.34
C GLY A 59 5.93 -10.16 -0.99
N ASN A 60 6.06 -11.47 -0.96
CA ASN A 60 6.39 -12.30 -2.11
C ASN A 60 5.51 -13.56 -2.23
N GLY A 61 4.27 -13.48 -1.76
CA GLY A 61 3.30 -14.57 -1.83
C GLY A 61 2.20 -14.36 -2.88
N GLY A 62 2.24 -13.26 -3.65
CA GLY A 62 1.21 -12.90 -4.61
C GLY A 62 1.31 -13.61 -5.96
N ALA A 63 2.49 -14.14 -6.29
CA ALA A 63 2.73 -14.88 -7.53
C ALA A 63 3.44 -16.22 -7.26
N SER A 64 3.19 -17.18 -8.12
CA SER A 64 3.90 -18.46 -8.15
C SER A 64 4.41 -18.75 -9.56
N VAL A 65 5.56 -19.41 -9.64
CA VAL A 65 6.15 -19.85 -10.91
C VAL A 65 6.10 -21.37 -10.95
N ASP A 66 5.56 -21.95 -12.02
CA ASP A 66 5.55 -23.39 -12.22
C ASP A 66 6.88 -23.88 -12.83
N ASP A 67 7.03 -25.20 -12.94
CA ASP A 67 8.24 -25.85 -13.48
C ASP A 67 8.53 -25.47 -14.95
N THR A 68 7.57 -24.90 -15.65
CA THR A 68 7.71 -24.43 -17.04
C THR A 68 8.07 -22.94 -17.13
N GLY A 69 8.14 -22.24 -15.98
CA GLY A 69 8.42 -20.81 -15.90
C GLY A 69 7.20 -19.90 -16.08
N ILE A 70 5.98 -20.48 -16.08
CA ILE A 70 4.74 -19.70 -16.17
C ILE A 70 4.43 -19.10 -14.80
N ILE A 71 4.20 -17.77 -14.79
CA ILE A 71 3.83 -17.04 -13.58
C ILE A 71 2.30 -17.01 -13.47
N THR A 72 1.79 -17.45 -12.32
CA THR A 72 0.38 -17.38 -11.96
C THR A 72 0.22 -16.40 -10.80
N TYR A 73 -0.77 -15.51 -10.89
CA TYR A 73 -1.05 -14.50 -9.87
C TYR A 73 -2.28 -14.89 -9.05
N LEU A 74 -2.19 -14.71 -7.74
CA LEU A 74 -3.34 -14.80 -6.86
C LEU A 74 -4.21 -13.54 -6.96
N PRO A 75 -5.52 -13.61 -6.66
CA PRO A 75 -6.35 -12.43 -6.53
C PRO A 75 -5.94 -11.63 -5.28
N PRO A 76 -6.03 -10.28 -5.28
CA PRO A 76 -5.77 -9.50 -4.07
C PRO A 76 -6.65 -9.93 -2.90
N ASN A 77 -6.07 -10.11 -1.72
CA ASN A 77 -6.80 -10.47 -0.50
C ASN A 77 -7.37 -9.19 0.14
N THR A 78 -8.61 -8.86 -0.18
CA THR A 78 -9.29 -7.62 0.27
C THR A 78 -10.62 -7.88 0.96
N THR A 79 -10.84 -9.09 1.47
CA THR A 79 -12.10 -9.47 2.12
C THR A 79 -11.87 -9.80 3.58
N GLY A 80 -12.69 -9.19 4.45
CA GLY A 80 -12.66 -9.40 5.89
C GLY A 80 -11.63 -8.54 6.62
N GLN A 81 -11.92 -8.31 7.90
CA GLN A 81 -11.12 -7.43 8.78
C GLN A 81 -9.68 -7.93 8.97
N ASN A 82 -9.50 -9.24 8.97
CA ASN A 82 -8.21 -9.89 9.20
C ASN A 82 -7.44 -10.20 7.92
N ALA A 83 -7.84 -9.60 6.79
CA ALA A 83 -7.08 -9.71 5.56
C ALA A 83 -5.62 -9.26 5.76
N SER A 84 -4.69 -9.95 5.10
CA SER A 84 -3.25 -9.68 5.15
C SER A 84 -2.64 -9.91 3.76
N LEU A 85 -1.40 -9.50 3.56
CA LEU A 85 -0.60 -9.99 2.45
C LEU A 85 -0.47 -11.51 2.56
N TYR A 86 -0.27 -12.19 1.44
CA TYR A 86 -0.11 -13.66 1.42
C TYR A 86 1.16 -14.11 2.13
N ASN A 87 2.26 -13.39 1.89
CA ASN A 87 3.53 -13.62 2.60
C ASN A 87 4.24 -12.29 2.82
N GLN A 88 3.87 -11.58 3.89
CA GLN A 88 4.52 -10.33 4.26
C GLN A 88 5.95 -10.60 4.74
N THR A 89 6.94 -10.07 4.04
CA THR A 89 8.36 -10.22 4.35
C THR A 89 9.00 -8.97 4.94
N TYR A 90 8.46 -7.79 4.61
CA TYR A 90 8.97 -6.51 5.09
C TYR A 90 7.84 -5.49 5.27
N ARG A 91 8.06 -4.50 6.12
CA ARG A 91 7.20 -3.30 6.23
C ARG A 91 8.05 -2.08 6.56
N LYS A 92 7.66 -0.93 6.04
CA LYS A 92 8.32 0.34 6.29
C LYS A 92 7.31 1.37 6.80
N VAL A 93 7.70 2.17 7.81
CA VAL A 93 6.87 3.26 8.32
C VAL A 93 6.80 4.35 7.25
N VAL A 94 5.58 4.78 6.91
CA VAL A 94 5.32 5.86 5.96
C VAL A 94 4.57 7.04 6.59
N ASP A 95 4.20 6.93 7.87
CA ASP A 95 3.71 8.06 8.65
C ASP A 95 4.89 8.96 9.01
N ASP A 96 4.96 10.13 8.38
CA ASP A 96 6.02 11.12 8.55
C ASP A 96 6.01 11.83 9.92
N ARG A 97 4.95 11.60 10.72
CA ARG A 97 4.86 12.08 12.11
C ARG A 97 5.41 11.08 13.12
N SER A 98 5.65 9.86 12.69
CA SER A 98 6.12 8.79 13.57
C SER A 98 7.62 8.92 13.87
N VAL A 99 7.98 8.78 15.15
CA VAL A 99 9.39 8.71 15.58
C VAL A 99 10.11 7.45 15.09
N PHE A 100 9.38 6.45 14.61
CA PHE A 100 9.93 5.23 14.04
C PHE A 100 10.12 5.31 12.51
N ASN A 101 9.86 6.47 11.91
CA ASN A 101 10.13 6.70 10.50
C ASN A 101 11.60 7.16 10.33
N ASP A 102 12.42 6.30 9.76
CA ASP A 102 13.86 6.55 9.61
C ASP A 102 14.18 7.71 8.65
N ASP A 103 13.26 8.01 7.72
CA ASP A 103 13.42 9.10 6.76
C ASP A 103 12.05 9.72 6.39
N PRO A 104 11.53 10.62 7.22
CA PRO A 104 10.23 11.25 7.00
C PRO A 104 10.22 12.25 5.83
N THR A 105 11.37 12.53 5.22
CA THR A 105 11.43 13.39 4.02
C THR A 105 11.11 12.62 2.75
N ARG A 106 11.43 11.33 2.70
CA ARG A 106 11.22 10.43 1.56
C ARG A 106 10.10 9.38 1.79
N ASN A 107 9.83 9.04 3.06
CA ASN A 107 8.74 8.15 3.46
C ASN A 107 7.66 9.00 4.13
N LYS A 108 6.64 9.39 3.39
CA LYS A 108 5.67 10.39 3.86
C LYS A 108 4.33 10.29 3.17
N MET A 109 3.37 11.01 3.72
CA MET A 109 2.05 11.18 3.14
C MET A 109 1.78 12.64 2.81
N THR A 110 1.21 12.89 1.64
CA THR A 110 0.82 14.23 1.20
C THR A 110 -0.63 14.22 0.73
N VAL A 111 -1.44 15.11 1.30
CA VAL A 111 -2.81 15.32 0.82
C VAL A 111 -2.76 16.33 -0.32
N LEU A 112 -3.22 15.89 -1.49
CA LEU A 112 -3.24 16.69 -2.72
C LEU A 112 -4.69 17.03 -3.06
N HIS A 113 -5.06 18.29 -2.85
CA HIS A 113 -6.37 18.82 -3.18
C HIS A 113 -6.24 20.03 -4.09
N THR A 114 -7.07 20.07 -5.14
CA THR A 114 -7.20 21.24 -6.01
C THR A 114 -8.62 21.78 -5.90
N THR A 115 -8.75 23.05 -5.58
CA THR A 115 -10.06 23.73 -5.46
C THR A 115 -10.89 23.56 -6.72
N GLY A 116 -12.15 23.16 -6.57
CA GLY A 116 -13.07 22.90 -7.69
C GLY A 116 -13.10 21.47 -8.18
N LEU A 117 -12.20 20.59 -7.72
CA LEU A 117 -12.26 19.16 -8.02
C LEU A 117 -13.12 18.41 -6.98
N THR A 118 -13.81 17.38 -7.43
CA THR A 118 -14.68 16.52 -6.59
C THR A 118 -13.91 15.36 -5.96
N TYR A 119 -12.59 15.38 -6.03
CA TYR A 119 -11.72 14.36 -5.44
C TYR A 119 -10.53 14.99 -4.71
N THR A 120 -9.97 14.22 -3.81
CA THR A 120 -8.71 14.52 -3.10
C THR A 120 -7.87 13.26 -3.09
N ASP A 121 -6.59 13.40 -3.35
CA ASP A 121 -5.63 12.32 -3.36
C ASP A 121 -4.79 12.31 -2.08
N ILE A 122 -4.54 11.15 -1.53
CA ILE A 122 -3.50 10.90 -0.53
C ILE A 122 -2.36 10.20 -1.26
N LEU A 123 -1.25 10.92 -1.45
CA LEU A 123 -0.02 10.34 -2.00
C LEU A 123 0.83 9.82 -0.85
N VAL A 124 1.02 8.51 -0.80
CA VAL A 124 1.92 7.83 0.14
C VAL A 124 3.20 7.48 -0.61
N GLN A 125 4.30 8.09 -0.20
CA GLN A 125 5.61 7.86 -0.79
C GLN A 125 6.45 6.98 0.12
N CYS A 126 7.15 6.01 -0.47
CA CYS A 126 8.07 5.13 0.22
C CYS A 126 9.30 4.88 -0.65
N LEU A 127 10.47 5.14 -0.11
CA LEU A 127 11.74 4.79 -0.74
C LEU A 127 12.35 3.56 -0.06
N LEU A 128 12.58 2.51 -0.83
CA LEU A 128 13.51 1.46 -0.44
C LEU A 128 14.91 1.87 -0.86
N ASP A 129 15.71 2.31 0.10
CA ASP A 129 17.06 2.86 -0.14
C ASP A 129 18.07 1.75 -0.40
N TYR A 130 19.31 2.14 -0.69
CA TYR A 130 20.45 1.22 -0.77
C TYR A 130 20.55 0.41 0.53
N GLY A 131 20.83 -0.88 0.41
CA GLY A 131 20.92 -1.74 1.58
C GLY A 131 19.60 -2.09 2.26
N GLU A 132 18.47 -1.60 1.80
CA GLU A 132 17.14 -1.94 2.33
C GLU A 132 16.41 -2.98 1.45
N PRO A 133 15.70 -3.90 2.11
CA PRO A 133 15.73 -4.20 3.55
C PRO A 133 17.09 -4.76 3.96
N SER A 134 17.50 -4.52 5.20
CA SER A 134 18.71 -5.08 5.75
C SER A 134 18.58 -6.60 5.87
N GLY A 135 19.47 -7.32 5.21
CA GLY A 135 19.40 -8.77 5.16
C GLY A 135 18.57 -9.31 3.99
N GLN A 136 19.02 -10.40 3.42
CA GLN A 136 18.44 -11.01 2.24
C GLN A 136 17.10 -11.70 2.54
N ALA A 137 16.89 -12.12 3.79
CA ALA A 137 15.71 -12.85 4.24
C ALA A 137 14.40 -12.06 4.12
N ALA A 138 14.43 -10.72 4.03
CA ALA A 138 13.23 -9.92 3.96
C ALA A 138 12.42 -10.12 2.65
N PHE A 139 13.10 -10.48 1.54
CA PHE A 139 12.44 -10.76 0.25
C PHE A 139 12.80 -12.12 -0.34
N ASP A 140 13.60 -12.91 0.36
CA ASP A 140 14.10 -14.20 -0.09
C ASP A 140 13.56 -15.31 0.82
N ASN A 141 12.25 -15.50 0.81
CA ASN A 141 11.60 -16.58 1.55
C ASN A 141 11.25 -17.78 0.64
N SER A 142 11.53 -17.66 -0.66
CA SER A 142 11.25 -18.74 -1.58
C SER A 142 12.52 -19.55 -1.82
N THR A 143 12.42 -20.84 -1.59
CA THR A 143 13.45 -21.82 -1.94
C THR A 143 13.72 -21.89 -3.44
N GLN A 144 12.94 -21.18 -4.26
CA GLN A 144 13.02 -21.18 -5.73
C GLN A 144 13.76 -19.98 -6.32
N MET A 145 14.07 -18.95 -5.52
CA MET A 145 14.77 -17.74 -5.98
C MET A 145 15.98 -17.44 -5.11
N GLU A 146 16.91 -18.37 -5.00
CA GLU A 146 18.16 -18.19 -4.27
C GLU A 146 18.88 -16.91 -4.72
N GLY A 147 19.13 -16.03 -3.76
CA GLY A 147 19.95 -14.81 -3.94
C GLY A 147 19.24 -13.61 -4.54
N THR A 148 17.93 -13.64 -4.80
CA THR A 148 17.18 -12.51 -5.33
C THR A 148 16.18 -11.99 -4.32
N ARG A 149 16.24 -10.68 -4.03
CA ARG A 149 15.26 -9.97 -3.21
C ARG A 149 14.11 -9.56 -4.11
N VAL A 150 13.05 -10.34 -4.09
CA VAL A 150 11.89 -10.15 -4.96
C VAL A 150 10.67 -9.87 -4.11
N PHE A 151 9.85 -8.92 -4.54
CA PHE A 151 8.51 -8.72 -4.01
C PHE A 151 7.52 -8.63 -5.17
N ASP A 152 6.34 -9.17 -4.98
CA ASP A 152 5.27 -9.27 -5.96
C ASP A 152 3.91 -8.82 -5.41
N GLU A 153 3.89 -8.45 -4.12
CA GLU A 153 2.72 -7.92 -3.46
C GLU A 153 3.07 -6.75 -2.54
N ILE A 154 2.14 -5.80 -2.42
CA ILE A 154 2.26 -4.62 -1.58
C ILE A 154 0.90 -4.23 -1.01
N GLY A 155 0.89 -3.67 0.19
CA GLY A 155 -0.32 -3.15 0.81
C GLY A 155 -0.06 -1.98 1.75
N LEU A 156 -1.08 -1.17 1.97
CA LEU A 156 -1.07 -0.14 3.00
C LEU A 156 -1.75 -0.69 4.25
N LEU A 157 -1.09 -0.51 5.39
CA LEU A 157 -1.58 -0.92 6.70
C LEU A 157 -1.93 0.30 7.54
N ALA A 158 -3.14 0.31 8.09
CA ALA A 158 -3.55 1.31 9.07
C ALA A 158 -3.15 0.90 10.49
N TYR A 159 -2.86 1.89 11.34
CA TYR A 159 -2.58 1.73 12.75
C TYR A 159 -3.88 1.52 13.55
N TYR A 160 -3.89 0.51 14.42
CA TYR A 160 -5.01 0.17 15.30
C TYR A 160 -4.60 -0.03 16.75
N GLY A 161 -3.52 0.63 17.18
CA GLY A 161 -3.01 0.54 18.54
C GLY A 161 -1.83 -0.42 18.67
N THR A 162 -1.55 -0.80 19.90
CA THR A 162 -0.51 -1.76 20.26
C THR A 162 -1.10 -2.86 21.14
N ASP A 163 -0.59 -4.06 21.00
CA ASP A 163 -0.96 -5.18 21.85
C ASP A 163 -0.25 -5.10 23.23
N THR A 164 -0.53 -6.07 24.09
CA THR A 164 0.06 -6.18 25.43
C THR A 164 1.58 -6.39 25.42
N ASN A 165 2.16 -6.78 24.29
CA ASN A 165 3.59 -6.98 24.09
C ASN A 165 4.26 -5.77 23.44
N GLY A 166 3.51 -4.67 23.21
CA GLY A 166 3.99 -3.47 22.53
C GLY A 166 4.08 -3.61 21.01
N GLN A 167 3.51 -4.68 20.41
CA GLN A 167 3.50 -4.85 18.97
C GLN A 167 2.36 -4.04 18.34
N THR A 168 2.66 -3.38 17.25
CA THR A 168 1.67 -2.58 16.51
C THR A 168 0.59 -3.47 15.89
N ILE A 169 -0.66 -3.23 16.28
CA ILE A 169 -1.84 -3.84 15.64
C ILE A 169 -2.14 -3.05 14.36
N THR A 170 -2.33 -3.76 13.26
CA THR A 170 -2.60 -3.15 11.97
C THR A 170 -3.75 -3.82 11.24
N ARG A 171 -4.37 -3.09 10.29
CA ARG A 171 -5.35 -3.62 9.35
C ARG A 171 -4.97 -3.28 7.92
N LEU A 172 -5.13 -4.24 7.03
CA LEU A 172 -4.84 -4.07 5.61
C LEU A 172 -5.94 -3.22 4.95
N LEU A 173 -5.56 -2.07 4.41
CA LEU A 173 -6.47 -1.18 3.67
C LEU A 173 -6.51 -1.50 2.19
N THR A 174 -5.38 -1.93 1.64
CA THR A 174 -5.22 -2.14 0.20
C THR A 174 -4.30 -3.32 -0.07
N HIS A 175 -4.51 -4.01 -1.19
CA HIS A 175 -3.63 -5.09 -1.64
C HIS A 175 -3.45 -5.03 -3.15
N VAL A 176 -2.20 -5.01 -3.61
CA VAL A 176 -1.84 -5.08 -5.02
C VAL A 176 -0.90 -6.24 -5.24
N ILE A 177 -1.19 -7.03 -6.28
CA ILE A 177 -0.31 -8.09 -6.76
C ILE A 177 0.17 -7.71 -8.15
N PHE A 178 1.46 -7.87 -8.41
CA PHE A 178 2.11 -7.47 -9.65
C PHE A 178 3.22 -8.44 -10.05
N HIS A 179 3.80 -8.22 -11.22
CA HIS A 179 4.95 -9.00 -11.68
C HIS A 179 6.12 -8.81 -10.72
N PRO A 180 6.80 -9.89 -10.30
CA PRO A 180 7.89 -9.82 -9.33
C PRO A 180 8.93 -8.74 -9.65
N VAL A 181 9.18 -7.85 -8.69
CA VAL A 181 10.17 -6.77 -8.79
C VAL A 181 11.36 -7.12 -7.93
N GLN A 182 12.55 -7.14 -8.54
CA GLN A 182 13.79 -7.42 -7.84
C GLN A 182 14.34 -6.16 -7.17
N LYS A 183 14.64 -6.26 -5.88
CA LYS A 183 15.34 -5.24 -5.09
C LYS A 183 16.73 -5.75 -4.73
N SER A 184 17.75 -5.13 -5.30
CA SER A 184 19.16 -5.38 -4.93
C SER A 184 19.66 -4.32 -3.96
N LEU A 185 20.75 -4.62 -3.23
CA LEU A 185 21.34 -3.71 -2.24
C LEU A 185 21.90 -2.40 -2.85
N ASN A 186 22.30 -2.45 -4.12
CA ASN A 186 22.85 -1.33 -4.86
C ASN A 186 21.83 -0.60 -5.73
N ARG A 187 20.53 -0.85 -5.52
CA ARG A 187 19.42 -0.24 -6.25
C ARG A 187 18.45 0.42 -5.28
N GLN A 188 18.01 1.61 -5.62
CA GLN A 188 16.88 2.25 -4.95
C GLN A 188 15.58 1.93 -5.70
N ILE A 189 14.49 1.82 -4.97
CA ILE A 189 13.14 1.68 -5.54
C ILE A 189 12.23 2.69 -4.86
N GLN A 190 11.62 3.56 -5.67
CA GLN A 190 10.59 4.49 -5.23
C GLN A 190 9.22 3.91 -5.47
N ILE A 191 8.37 4.00 -4.46
CA ILE A 191 6.97 3.63 -4.51
C ILE A 191 6.13 4.88 -4.28
N ASP A 192 5.28 5.21 -5.23
CA ASP A 192 4.25 6.23 -5.12
C ASP A 192 2.89 5.53 -5.12
N TYR A 193 2.22 5.58 -3.99
CA TYR A 193 0.93 4.95 -3.77
C TYR A 193 -0.14 6.01 -3.56
N THR A 194 -1.06 6.16 -4.50
CA THR A 194 -2.13 7.17 -4.43
C THR A 194 -3.45 6.53 -4.05
N ILE A 195 -4.10 7.07 -3.01
CA ILE A 195 -5.50 6.78 -2.69
C ILE A 195 -6.32 8.00 -3.05
N ARG A 196 -7.26 7.83 -3.98
CA ARG A 196 -8.20 8.86 -4.40
C ARG A 196 -9.54 8.69 -3.72
N ILE A 197 -9.98 9.71 -3.01
CA ILE A 197 -11.31 9.82 -2.42
C ILE A 197 -12.12 10.78 -3.28
N GLN A 198 -13.15 10.28 -3.95
CA GLN A 198 -13.95 11.04 -4.90
C GLN A 198 -15.40 11.09 -4.46
N SER A 199 -16.00 12.27 -4.49
CA SER A 199 -17.45 12.47 -4.35
C SER A 199 -18.12 12.31 -5.72
N LEU A 200 -19.07 11.40 -5.81
CA LEU A 200 -19.89 11.20 -7.00
C LEU A 200 -21.25 11.84 -6.74
N THR A 201 -21.48 13.01 -7.32
CA THR A 201 -22.80 13.65 -7.34
C THR A 201 -23.56 13.18 -8.58
N ASN A 202 -24.55 12.32 -8.41
CA ASN A 202 -25.54 12.11 -9.46
C ASN A 202 -26.52 13.30 -9.42
N GLN A 203 -26.25 14.32 -10.23
CA GLN A 203 -27.31 15.27 -10.58
C GLN A 203 -28.27 14.54 -11.52
N LEU A 204 -29.38 14.07 -10.95
CA LEU A 204 -30.55 13.78 -11.77
C LEU A 204 -31.03 15.12 -12.33
N THR A 205 -30.66 15.41 -13.57
CA THR A 205 -31.33 16.47 -14.35
C THR A 205 -32.77 16.01 -14.56
N ILE A 206 -33.69 16.76 -13.96
CA ILE A 206 -35.14 16.65 -14.20
C ILE A 206 -35.46 17.29 -15.56
#